data_f8fc3df12bc8b94422f841be12a5ec51
#
_entry.id   f8fc3df12bc8b94422f841be12a5ec51
#
_cell.length_a   1.000
_cell.length_b   1.000
_cell.length_c   1.000
_cell.angle_alpha   90.00
_cell.angle_beta   90.00
_cell.angle_gamma   90.00
#
_symmetry.space_group_name_H-M   'P 1'
#
loop_
_entity.id
_entity.type
_entity.pdbx_description
1 polymer ?
#
loop_
_entity_poly.entity_id
_entity_poly.type
_entity_poly.pdbx_seq_one_letter_code
_entity_poly.pdbx_strand_id
1 'polypeptide(L)'
;MNTIEAVTRRLTIATDEGELLGHLRAGDEEAFACLVDRHHAAMVRFARGYVRSPAVAEEVAQDAWLGLLRGLDKFEGRSSLRTWLFRIVANRAISAGLHERQHLPVDDSELEDDGGRFSQDGWWATPPVHWADEAVDRMVAPELAARVRQLVADLPPAQRQVVTLRDVDGLPTADVCSILGISEGNQRVLLHRARARIRRHLEQEAVW
;
A
#
# COMPACT_ATOMS: atom_id res chain seq x y z
N MET A 1 1.11 -27.66 -25.33
CA MET A 1 1.37 -26.22 -25.19
C MET A 1 2.72 -26.08 -24.50
N ASN A 2 3.68 -25.43 -25.10
CA ASN A 2 5.09 -25.45 -24.66
C ASN A 2 5.26 -24.51 -23.45
N THR A 3 5.98 -24.93 -22.43
CA THR A 3 6.21 -24.14 -21.18
C THR A 3 6.75 -22.72 -21.47
N ILE A 4 7.54 -22.57 -22.55
CA ILE A 4 8.10 -21.29 -23.00
C ILE A 4 6.99 -20.36 -23.53
N GLU A 5 6.03 -20.88 -24.28
CA GLU A 5 4.87 -20.10 -24.78
C GLU A 5 3.98 -19.61 -23.63
N ALA A 6 3.75 -20.44 -22.63
CA ALA A 6 2.97 -20.06 -21.45
C ALA A 6 3.68 -18.97 -20.62
N VAL A 7 5.01 -19.06 -20.45
CA VAL A 7 5.80 -18.03 -19.75
C VAL A 7 5.84 -16.73 -20.55
N THR A 8 6.02 -16.79 -21.86
CA THR A 8 6.02 -15.61 -22.73
C THR A 8 4.66 -14.92 -22.73
N ARG A 9 3.56 -15.69 -22.82
CA ARG A 9 2.19 -15.19 -22.73
C ARG A 9 1.92 -14.52 -21.38
N ARG A 10 2.35 -15.12 -20.26
CA ARG A 10 2.25 -14.52 -18.92
C ARG A 10 2.99 -13.18 -18.84
N LEU A 11 4.17 -13.08 -19.44
CA LEU A 11 4.96 -11.84 -19.47
C LEU A 11 4.26 -10.75 -20.30
N THR A 12 3.66 -11.10 -21.43
CA THR A 12 2.98 -10.15 -22.32
C THR A 12 1.68 -9.65 -21.70
N ILE A 13 0.82 -10.54 -21.21
CA ILE A 13 -0.42 -10.19 -20.47
C ILE A 13 -0.12 -9.32 -19.25
N ALA A 14 1.06 -9.51 -18.65
CA ALA A 14 1.48 -8.75 -17.50
C ALA A 14 1.94 -7.31 -17.81
N THR A 15 2.21 -6.98 -19.07
CA THR A 15 2.82 -5.70 -19.47
C THR A 15 1.80 -4.70 -20.02
N ASP A 16 0.72 -5.17 -20.66
CA ASP A 16 -0.35 -4.32 -21.21
C ASP A 16 -1.63 -4.48 -20.39
N GLU A 17 -2.06 -3.40 -19.75
CA GLU A 17 -3.27 -3.37 -18.93
C GLU A 17 -4.54 -3.56 -19.77
N GLY A 18 -4.54 -3.09 -21.02
CA GLY A 18 -5.66 -3.27 -21.94
C GLY A 18 -5.85 -4.72 -22.37
N GLU A 19 -4.76 -5.41 -22.71
CA GLU A 19 -4.77 -6.83 -23.03
C GLU A 19 -5.19 -7.67 -21.81
N LEU A 20 -4.62 -7.36 -20.64
CA LEU A 20 -5.00 -8.01 -19.39
C LEU A 20 -6.50 -7.89 -19.11
N LEU A 21 -7.05 -6.70 -19.26
CA LEU A 21 -8.48 -6.45 -19.06
C LEU A 21 -9.35 -7.24 -20.05
N GLY A 22 -8.94 -7.34 -21.31
CA GLY A 22 -9.61 -8.16 -22.32
C GLY A 22 -9.64 -9.64 -21.94
N HIS A 23 -8.51 -10.19 -21.51
CA HIS A 23 -8.40 -11.58 -21.04
C HIS A 23 -9.26 -11.85 -19.80
N LEU A 24 -9.23 -10.93 -18.82
CA LEU A 24 -10.05 -11.05 -17.61
C LEU A 24 -11.54 -11.05 -17.93
N ARG A 25 -12.02 -10.18 -18.84
CA ARG A 25 -13.42 -10.15 -19.30
C ARG A 25 -13.83 -11.39 -20.07
N ALA A 26 -12.88 -12.01 -20.76
CA ALA A 26 -13.09 -13.29 -21.44
C ALA A 26 -13.11 -14.49 -20.48
N GLY A 27 -12.87 -14.29 -19.18
CA GLY A 27 -12.82 -15.34 -18.19
C GLY A 27 -11.53 -16.17 -18.22
N ASP A 28 -10.43 -15.60 -18.70
CA ASP A 28 -9.13 -16.27 -18.76
C ASP A 28 -8.56 -16.47 -17.36
N GLU A 29 -8.55 -17.72 -16.90
CA GLU A 29 -8.09 -18.11 -15.55
C GLU A 29 -6.60 -17.85 -15.35
N GLU A 30 -5.77 -17.97 -16.41
CA GLU A 30 -4.32 -17.67 -16.32
C GLU A 30 -4.09 -16.17 -16.12
N ALA A 31 -4.85 -15.30 -16.80
CA ALA A 31 -4.78 -13.87 -16.62
C ALA A 31 -5.19 -13.47 -15.20
N PHE A 32 -6.23 -14.10 -14.66
CA PHE A 32 -6.66 -13.89 -13.29
C PHE A 32 -5.62 -14.37 -12.27
N ALA A 33 -5.03 -15.56 -12.47
CA ALA A 33 -3.97 -16.07 -11.60
C ALA A 33 -2.75 -15.13 -11.57
N CYS A 34 -2.32 -14.61 -12.74
CA CYS A 34 -1.25 -13.62 -12.82
C CYS A 34 -1.57 -12.34 -12.02
N LEU A 35 -2.82 -11.87 -12.08
CA LEU A 35 -3.25 -10.70 -11.33
C LEU A 35 -3.23 -10.96 -9.82
N VAL A 36 -3.69 -12.14 -9.39
CA VAL A 36 -3.65 -12.58 -7.99
C VAL A 36 -2.21 -12.66 -7.49
N ASP A 37 -1.33 -13.36 -8.19
CA ASP A 37 0.09 -13.52 -7.83
C ASP A 37 0.78 -12.17 -7.65
N ARG A 38 0.43 -11.19 -8.50
CA ARG A 38 1.03 -9.85 -8.48
C ARG A 38 0.54 -9.00 -7.31
N HIS A 39 -0.73 -9.08 -6.94
CA HIS A 39 -1.36 -8.08 -6.06
C HIS A 39 -1.85 -8.60 -4.73
N HIS A 40 -2.10 -9.91 -4.58
CA HIS A 40 -2.73 -10.46 -3.38
C HIS A 40 -1.97 -10.14 -2.10
N ALA A 41 -0.66 -10.38 -2.07
CA ALA A 41 0.15 -10.08 -0.89
C ALA A 41 0.13 -8.58 -0.50
N ALA A 42 0.11 -7.68 -1.50
CA ALA A 42 0.00 -6.25 -1.26
C ALA A 42 -1.39 -5.85 -0.74
N MET A 43 -2.46 -6.50 -1.23
CA MET A 43 -3.83 -6.28 -0.76
C MET A 43 -4.00 -6.70 0.70
N VAL A 44 -3.50 -7.89 1.07
CA VAL A 44 -3.53 -8.38 2.47
C VAL A 44 -2.74 -7.45 3.37
N ARG A 45 -1.52 -7.06 2.96
CA ARG A 45 -0.68 -6.10 3.70
C ARG A 45 -1.41 -4.77 3.93
N PHE A 46 -2.07 -4.25 2.90
CA PHE A 46 -2.86 -3.03 2.99
C PHE A 46 -4.07 -3.19 3.94
N ALA A 47 -4.82 -4.29 3.81
CA ALA A 47 -5.96 -4.59 4.68
C ALA A 47 -5.56 -4.67 6.16
N ARG A 48 -4.37 -5.23 6.48
CA ARG A 48 -3.81 -5.24 7.84
C ARG A 48 -3.57 -3.86 8.44
N GLY A 49 -3.62 -2.80 7.65
CA GLY A 49 -3.62 -1.42 8.13
C GLY A 49 -4.95 -0.99 8.78
N TYR A 50 -6.04 -1.73 8.54
CA TYR A 50 -7.39 -1.40 9.01
C TYR A 50 -7.91 -2.40 10.04
N VAL A 51 -7.53 -3.68 9.93
CA VAL A 51 -8.01 -4.78 10.77
C VAL A 51 -6.86 -5.37 11.58
N ARG A 52 -7.17 -5.93 12.75
CA ARG A 52 -6.16 -6.51 13.65
C ARG A 52 -5.89 -7.97 13.34
N SER A 53 -6.92 -8.71 12.98
CA SER A 53 -6.81 -10.13 12.67
C SER A 53 -6.20 -10.37 11.27
N PRO A 54 -5.09 -11.14 11.17
CA PRO A 54 -4.56 -11.56 9.88
C PRO A 54 -5.59 -12.33 9.04
N ALA A 55 -6.44 -13.12 9.67
CA ALA A 55 -7.50 -13.88 8.99
C ALA A 55 -8.56 -12.95 8.37
N VAL A 56 -8.96 -11.89 9.09
CA VAL A 56 -9.88 -10.87 8.56
C VAL A 56 -9.24 -10.08 7.41
N ALA A 57 -7.94 -9.80 7.47
CA ALA A 57 -7.24 -9.13 6.37
C ALA A 57 -7.22 -10.00 5.09
N GLU A 58 -7.06 -11.30 5.26
CA GLU A 58 -7.13 -12.28 4.16
C GLU A 58 -8.54 -12.35 3.57
N GLU A 59 -9.57 -12.40 4.41
CA GLU A 59 -10.97 -12.38 4.00
C GLU A 59 -11.31 -11.10 3.21
N VAL A 60 -10.85 -9.93 3.69
CA VAL A 60 -11.00 -8.65 2.98
C VAL A 60 -10.37 -8.71 1.58
N ALA A 61 -9.19 -9.31 1.45
CA ALA A 61 -8.54 -9.45 0.15
C ALA A 61 -9.30 -10.41 -0.77
N GLN A 62 -9.78 -11.55 -0.26
CA GLN A 62 -10.60 -12.51 -1.02
C GLN A 62 -11.91 -11.86 -1.48
N ASP A 63 -12.58 -11.15 -0.61
CA ASP A 63 -13.79 -10.41 -0.90
C ASP A 63 -13.57 -9.31 -1.96
N ALA A 64 -12.39 -8.66 -1.94
CA ALA A 64 -12.05 -7.67 -2.96
C ALA A 64 -11.87 -8.32 -4.33
N TRP A 65 -11.32 -9.53 -4.42
CA TRP A 65 -11.27 -10.30 -5.67
C TRP A 65 -12.66 -10.60 -6.23
N LEU A 66 -13.58 -11.03 -5.37
CA LEU A 66 -14.97 -11.23 -5.77
C LEU A 66 -15.62 -9.92 -6.22
N GLY A 67 -15.29 -8.81 -5.57
CA GLY A 67 -15.74 -7.47 -5.95
C GLY A 67 -15.22 -7.05 -7.32
N LEU A 68 -13.94 -7.31 -7.61
CA LEU A 68 -13.32 -7.07 -8.90
C LEU A 68 -14.05 -7.85 -10.00
N LEU A 69 -14.19 -9.16 -9.83
CA LEU A 69 -14.84 -10.02 -10.85
C LEU A 69 -16.28 -9.58 -11.16
N ARG A 70 -17.06 -9.22 -10.13
CA ARG A 70 -18.45 -8.72 -10.33
C ARG A 70 -18.51 -7.35 -10.99
N GLY A 71 -17.47 -6.54 -10.85
CA GLY A 71 -17.42 -5.17 -11.36
C GLY A 71 -16.66 -5.01 -12.67
N LEU A 72 -16.00 -6.08 -13.17
CA LEU A 72 -15.07 -6.02 -14.28
C LEU A 72 -15.69 -5.51 -15.58
N ASP A 73 -16.94 -5.93 -15.87
CA ASP A 73 -17.68 -5.48 -17.06
C ASP A 73 -18.00 -3.97 -17.01
N LYS A 74 -18.12 -3.41 -15.79
CA LYS A 74 -18.43 -1.98 -15.56
C LYS A 74 -17.17 -1.12 -15.41
N PHE A 75 -15.99 -1.72 -15.44
CA PHE A 75 -14.74 -0.97 -15.34
C PHE A 75 -14.48 -0.19 -16.63
N GLU A 76 -14.50 1.14 -16.54
CA GLU A 76 -14.40 2.06 -17.68
C GLU A 76 -12.96 2.53 -17.96
N GLY A 77 -11.95 2.05 -17.24
CA GLY A 77 -10.56 2.46 -17.44
C GLY A 77 -10.23 3.90 -17.02
N ARG A 78 -11.07 4.53 -16.16
CA ARG A 78 -10.82 5.91 -15.66
C ARG A 78 -9.63 6.00 -14.69
N SER A 79 -9.17 4.87 -14.21
CA SER A 79 -7.94 4.69 -13.40
C SER A 79 -7.28 3.39 -13.81
N SER A 80 -6.05 3.13 -13.35
CA SER A 80 -5.45 1.81 -13.55
C SER A 80 -6.28 0.71 -12.86
N LEU A 81 -6.22 -0.51 -13.39
CA LEU A 81 -6.87 -1.68 -12.80
C LEU A 81 -6.38 -1.89 -11.35
N ARG A 82 -5.08 -1.65 -11.11
CA ARG A 82 -4.49 -1.69 -9.78
C ARG A 82 -5.13 -0.68 -8.83
N THR A 83 -5.26 0.58 -9.23
CA THR A 83 -5.88 1.63 -8.42
C THR A 83 -7.32 1.30 -8.10
N TRP A 84 -8.08 0.81 -9.08
CA TRP A 84 -9.46 0.40 -8.88
C TRP A 84 -9.57 -0.79 -7.91
N LEU A 85 -8.71 -1.81 -8.05
CA LEU A 85 -8.64 -2.95 -7.13
C LEU A 85 -8.35 -2.48 -5.69
N PHE A 86 -7.36 -1.62 -5.49
CA PHE A 86 -7.03 -1.12 -4.15
C PHE A 86 -8.13 -0.24 -3.55
N ARG A 87 -8.94 0.45 -4.35
CA ARG A 87 -10.16 1.12 -3.85
C ARG A 87 -11.20 0.13 -3.34
N ILE A 88 -11.36 -1.02 -4.01
CA ILE A 88 -12.25 -2.07 -3.53
C ILE A 88 -11.76 -2.61 -2.19
N VAL A 89 -10.44 -2.89 -2.07
CA VAL A 89 -9.83 -3.34 -0.82
C VAL A 89 -10.01 -2.31 0.29
N ALA A 90 -9.75 -1.02 0.02
CA ALA A 90 -9.90 0.07 0.99
C ALA A 90 -11.33 0.14 1.55
N ASN A 91 -12.33 0.13 0.68
CA ASN A 91 -13.73 0.18 1.08
C ASN A 91 -14.12 -1.01 1.97
N ARG A 92 -13.66 -2.22 1.63
CA ARG A 92 -13.94 -3.42 2.42
C ARG A 92 -13.19 -3.42 3.75
N ALA A 93 -11.91 -3.05 3.74
CA ALA A 93 -11.08 -2.97 4.92
C ALA A 93 -11.60 -1.93 5.93
N ILE A 94 -12.05 -0.75 5.46
CA ILE A 94 -12.69 0.27 6.31
C ILE A 94 -13.96 -0.31 6.95
N SER A 95 -14.81 -0.97 6.18
CA SER A 95 -16.04 -1.59 6.71
C SER A 95 -15.73 -2.65 7.76
N ALA A 96 -14.77 -3.55 7.48
CA ALA A 96 -14.34 -4.59 8.42
C ALA A 96 -13.72 -3.99 9.69
N GLY A 97 -12.87 -2.97 9.56
CA GLY A 97 -12.23 -2.29 10.69
C GLY A 97 -13.22 -1.52 11.58
N LEU A 98 -14.30 -0.98 11.01
CA LEU A 98 -15.39 -0.38 11.78
C LEU A 98 -16.14 -1.43 12.58
N HIS A 99 -16.39 -2.62 12.01
CA HIS A 99 -16.99 -3.73 12.75
C HIS A 99 -16.10 -4.20 13.91
N GLU A 100 -14.80 -4.33 13.70
CA GLU A 100 -13.88 -4.68 14.80
C GLU A 100 -13.83 -3.63 15.90
N ARG A 101 -13.91 -2.31 15.57
CA ARG A 101 -13.87 -1.20 16.55
C ARG A 101 -15.13 -1.09 17.38
N GLN A 102 -16.29 -1.50 16.91
CA GLN A 102 -17.54 -1.49 17.68
C GLN A 102 -17.48 -2.37 18.94
N HIS A 103 -16.44 -3.20 19.05
CA HIS A 103 -16.24 -4.11 20.18
C HIS A 103 -15.10 -3.69 21.14
N LEU A 104 -14.48 -2.50 20.97
CA LEU A 104 -13.37 -2.04 21.81
C LEU A 104 -13.45 -0.52 22.12
N PRO A 105 -13.05 -0.08 23.35
CA PRO A 105 -12.99 1.35 23.70
C PRO A 105 -11.90 2.07 22.90
N VAL A 106 -12.22 3.29 22.44
CA VAL A 106 -11.31 4.17 21.69
C VAL A 106 -10.56 5.05 22.69
N ASP A 107 -9.23 5.05 22.58
CA ASP A 107 -8.39 6.08 23.20
C ASP A 107 -7.82 6.97 22.09
N ASP A 108 -8.26 8.22 22.07
CA ASP A 108 -7.98 9.23 21.05
C ASP A 108 -7.03 10.28 21.64
N SER A 109 -5.81 9.89 21.93
CA SER A 109 -4.78 10.86 22.34
C SER A 109 -3.46 10.61 21.65
N GLU A 110 -3.04 11.56 20.83
CA GLU A 110 -1.70 12.14 20.68
C GLU A 110 -1.52 12.80 19.31
N LEU A 111 -1.81 14.12 19.33
CA LEU A 111 -1.28 15.06 18.35
C LEU A 111 0.10 15.49 18.84
N GLU A 112 1.17 14.82 18.42
CA GLU A 112 2.52 15.29 18.70
C GLU A 112 3.01 16.27 17.63
N ASP A 113 3.50 17.42 18.11
CA ASP A 113 4.12 18.52 17.35
C ASP A 113 5.51 18.09 16.86
N ASP A 114 5.79 18.33 15.58
CA ASP A 114 6.98 17.84 14.85
C ASP A 114 8.19 18.81 14.92
N GLY A 115 8.20 19.79 15.81
CA GLY A 115 9.40 20.59 16.10
C GLY A 115 10.02 21.35 14.90
N GLY A 116 9.26 21.73 13.88
CA GLY A 116 9.68 22.75 12.88
C GLY A 116 10.77 22.34 11.88
N ARG A 117 11.03 21.03 11.66
CA ARG A 117 12.08 20.56 10.73
C ARG A 117 11.69 20.60 9.25
N PHE A 118 10.51 21.10 8.93
CA PHE A 118 9.97 21.13 7.59
C PHE A 118 9.39 22.50 7.25
N SER A 119 9.54 22.91 5.99
CA SER A 119 8.91 24.12 5.47
C SER A 119 7.38 23.98 5.41
N GLN A 120 6.66 25.11 5.36
CA GLN A 120 5.19 25.13 5.23
C GLN A 120 4.68 24.37 3.98
N ASP A 121 5.56 24.16 2.99
CA ASP A 121 5.27 23.42 1.76
C ASP A 121 5.55 21.91 1.86
N GLY A 122 5.90 21.39 3.05
CA GLY A 122 6.16 19.96 3.29
C GLY A 122 7.50 19.46 2.76
N TRP A 123 8.43 20.33 2.41
CA TRP A 123 9.81 20.01 2.06
C TRP A 123 10.73 20.08 3.28
N TRP A 124 11.86 19.37 3.21
CA TRP A 124 12.88 19.45 4.25
C TRP A 124 13.41 20.88 4.37
N ALA A 125 13.29 21.51 5.53
CA ALA A 125 13.98 22.75 5.84
C ALA A 125 15.50 22.53 5.89
N THR A 126 15.92 21.32 6.26
CA THR A 126 17.31 20.85 6.18
C THR A 126 17.27 19.41 5.65
N PRO A 127 17.69 19.15 4.38
CA PRO A 127 17.76 17.80 3.87
C PRO A 127 18.75 16.97 4.69
N PRO A 128 18.47 15.68 4.95
CA PRO A 128 19.42 14.81 5.60
C PRO A 128 20.67 14.66 4.73
N VAL A 129 21.83 14.67 5.37
CA VAL A 129 23.10 14.41 4.73
C VAL A 129 23.00 13.06 4.01
N HIS A 130 23.23 13.08 2.71
CA HIS A 130 23.31 11.99 1.74
C HIS A 130 23.02 10.57 2.23
N TRP A 131 21.79 10.13 1.98
CA TRP A 131 21.43 8.70 1.97
C TRP A 131 21.59 8.10 0.56
N ALA A 132 21.91 8.92 -0.43
CA ALA A 132 21.72 8.55 -1.83
C ALA A 132 22.82 7.66 -2.40
N ASP A 133 24.05 7.71 -1.93
CA ASP A 133 25.15 7.11 -2.68
C ASP A 133 25.88 5.91 -2.02
N GLU A 134 25.62 5.61 -0.75
CA GLU A 134 26.32 4.48 -0.11
C GLU A 134 25.41 3.37 0.46
N ALA A 135 24.10 3.60 0.57
CA ALA A 135 23.16 2.65 1.17
C ALA A 135 22.41 1.77 0.16
N VAL A 136 22.43 2.12 -1.12
CA VAL A 136 21.71 1.36 -2.16
C VAL A 136 22.46 0.09 -2.56
N ASP A 137 23.78 0.04 -2.38
CA ASP A 137 24.60 -1.12 -2.75
C ASP A 137 24.88 -2.11 -1.58
N ARG A 138 24.45 -1.78 -0.36
CA ARG A 138 24.48 -2.76 0.71
C ARG A 138 23.09 -3.37 0.82
N MET A 139 22.97 -4.66 0.48
CA MET A 139 21.84 -5.51 0.81
C MET A 139 21.34 -5.10 2.20
N VAL A 140 20.17 -4.48 2.24
CA VAL A 140 19.53 -4.13 3.52
C VAL A 140 19.44 -5.41 4.31
N ALA A 141 20.16 -5.49 5.43
CA ALA A 141 20.18 -6.70 6.23
C ALA A 141 18.73 -7.11 6.50
N PRO A 142 18.38 -8.40 6.40
CA PRO A 142 16.99 -8.87 6.60
C PRO A 142 16.38 -8.36 7.91
N GLU A 143 17.24 -8.14 8.92
CA GLU A 143 16.88 -7.59 10.22
C GLU A 143 16.41 -6.13 10.13
N LEU A 144 17.10 -5.27 9.37
CA LEU A 144 16.66 -3.89 9.17
C LEU A 144 15.34 -3.82 8.40
N ALA A 145 15.17 -4.67 7.38
CA ALA A 145 13.91 -4.77 6.66
C ALA A 145 12.76 -5.26 7.56
N ALA A 146 13.03 -6.20 8.47
CA ALA A 146 12.07 -6.65 9.47
C ALA A 146 11.72 -5.52 10.45
N ARG A 147 12.75 -4.75 10.89
CA ARG A 147 12.56 -3.63 11.80
C ARG A 147 11.73 -2.51 11.17
N VAL A 148 12.03 -2.12 9.93
CA VAL A 148 11.23 -1.12 9.20
C VAL A 148 9.78 -1.58 9.06
N ARG A 149 9.54 -2.86 8.75
CA ARG A 149 8.17 -3.40 8.69
C ARG A 149 7.43 -3.27 10.03
N GLN A 150 8.14 -3.52 11.14
CA GLN A 150 7.58 -3.36 12.49
C GLN A 150 7.23 -1.88 12.74
N LEU A 151 8.15 -0.96 12.49
CA LEU A 151 7.91 0.48 12.66
C LEU A 151 6.75 0.98 11.81
N VAL A 152 6.60 0.48 10.57
CA VAL A 152 5.43 0.78 9.73
C VAL A 152 4.15 0.23 10.36
N ALA A 153 4.18 -0.97 10.95
CA ALA A 153 3.01 -1.56 11.62
C ALA A 153 2.57 -0.78 12.86
N ASP A 154 3.51 -0.10 13.53
CA ASP A 154 3.27 0.69 14.76
C ASP A 154 2.81 2.14 14.47
N LEU A 155 2.81 2.56 13.19
CA LEU A 155 2.31 3.88 12.81
C LEU A 155 0.79 4.03 13.04
N PRO A 156 0.32 5.26 13.32
CA PRO A 156 -1.12 5.57 13.28
C PRO A 156 -1.73 5.14 11.95
N PRO A 157 -2.99 4.67 11.94
CA PRO A 157 -3.61 4.04 10.76
C PRO A 157 -3.50 4.86 9.47
N ALA A 158 -3.80 6.16 9.51
CA ALA A 158 -3.73 7.02 8.33
C ALA A 158 -2.29 7.18 7.79
N GLN A 159 -1.29 7.30 8.67
CA GLN A 159 0.12 7.39 8.29
C GLN A 159 0.60 6.07 7.69
N ARG A 160 0.24 4.95 8.32
CA ARG A 160 0.57 3.61 7.84
C ARG A 160 0.04 3.36 6.44
N GLN A 161 -1.21 3.71 6.17
CA GLN A 161 -1.85 3.54 4.87
C GLN A 161 -1.13 4.32 3.78
N VAL A 162 -0.83 5.59 4.04
CA VAL A 162 -0.15 6.44 3.05
C VAL A 162 1.27 5.94 2.78
N VAL A 163 2.06 5.61 3.80
CA VAL A 163 3.44 5.11 3.59
C VAL A 163 3.46 3.75 2.91
N THR A 164 2.52 2.86 3.24
CA THR A 164 2.41 1.56 2.59
C THR A 164 2.13 1.71 1.09
N LEU A 165 1.13 2.49 0.71
CA LEU A 165 0.80 2.69 -0.70
C LEU A 165 1.89 3.45 -1.48
N ARG A 166 2.51 4.48 -0.86
CA ARG A 166 3.51 5.32 -1.53
C ARG A 166 4.90 4.69 -1.57
N ASP A 167 5.41 4.24 -0.43
CA ASP A 167 6.81 3.86 -0.28
C ASP A 167 7.04 2.35 -0.39
N VAL A 168 6.07 1.54 0.04
CA VAL A 168 6.18 0.07 -0.06
C VAL A 168 5.63 -0.43 -1.40
N ASP A 169 4.45 0.04 -1.79
CA ASP A 169 3.76 -0.42 -3.00
C ASP A 169 4.02 0.47 -4.24
N GLY A 170 4.69 1.62 -4.07
CA GLY A 170 5.15 2.48 -5.16
C GLY A 170 4.04 3.19 -5.96
N LEU A 171 2.85 3.38 -5.39
CA LEU A 171 1.73 4.03 -6.09
C LEU A 171 1.97 5.54 -6.26
N PRO A 172 1.57 6.15 -7.39
CA PRO A 172 1.58 7.60 -7.58
C PRO A 172 0.71 8.33 -6.56
N THR A 173 1.04 9.59 -6.26
CA THR A 173 0.28 10.44 -5.32
C THR A 173 -1.21 10.51 -5.65
N ALA A 174 -1.55 10.72 -6.93
CA ALA A 174 -2.93 10.81 -7.38
C ALA A 174 -3.73 9.54 -7.10
N ASP A 175 -3.11 8.36 -7.29
CA ASP A 175 -3.72 7.06 -7.02
C ASP A 175 -3.94 6.86 -5.53
N VAL A 176 -2.96 7.18 -4.70
CA VAL A 176 -3.09 7.11 -3.23
C VAL A 176 -4.22 8.01 -2.74
N CYS A 177 -4.29 9.26 -3.22
CA CYS A 177 -5.38 10.18 -2.90
C CYS A 177 -6.75 9.61 -3.31
N SER A 178 -6.82 9.02 -4.51
CA SER A 178 -8.04 8.38 -5.02
C SER A 178 -8.46 7.17 -4.20
N ILE A 179 -7.51 6.32 -3.78
CA ILE A 179 -7.75 5.11 -2.97
C ILE A 179 -8.26 5.48 -1.58
N LEU A 180 -7.58 6.44 -0.94
CA LEU A 180 -7.85 6.81 0.46
C LEU A 180 -8.93 7.89 0.60
N GLY A 181 -9.38 8.54 -0.48
CA GLY A 181 -10.35 9.63 -0.45
C GLY A 181 -9.82 10.89 0.24
N ILE A 182 -8.52 11.19 0.12
CA ILE A 182 -7.86 12.33 0.76
C ILE A 182 -7.29 13.31 -0.28
N SER A 183 -7.09 14.57 0.12
CA SER A 183 -6.43 15.56 -0.72
C SER A 183 -4.91 15.31 -0.82
N GLU A 184 -4.27 15.82 -1.87
CA GLU A 184 -2.80 15.74 -2.02
C GLU A 184 -2.05 16.43 -0.88
N GLY A 185 -2.58 17.56 -0.38
CA GLY A 185 -2.01 18.24 0.77
C GLY A 185 -2.03 17.36 2.02
N ASN A 186 -3.15 16.71 2.31
CA ASN A 186 -3.26 15.78 3.44
C ASN A 186 -2.37 14.55 3.25
N GLN A 187 -2.35 13.98 2.04
CA GLN A 187 -1.45 12.85 1.71
C GLN A 187 0.01 13.22 1.99
N ARG A 188 0.46 14.42 1.57
CA ARG A 188 1.82 14.91 1.78
C ARG A 188 2.16 15.03 3.27
N VAL A 189 1.27 15.61 4.06
CA VAL A 189 1.44 15.76 5.51
C VAL A 189 1.53 14.39 6.19
N LEU A 190 0.62 13.47 5.87
CA LEU A 190 0.60 12.12 6.46
C LEU A 190 1.88 11.34 6.12
N LEU A 191 2.31 11.36 4.86
CA LEU A 191 3.53 10.69 4.41
C LEU A 191 4.76 11.23 5.12
N HIS A 192 4.82 12.56 5.23
CA HIS A 192 5.87 13.27 5.92
C HIS A 192 5.97 12.83 7.40
N ARG A 193 4.85 12.90 8.13
CA ARG A 193 4.80 12.48 9.54
C ARG A 193 5.17 11.01 9.72
N ALA A 194 4.74 10.13 8.81
CA ALA A 194 5.10 8.73 8.82
C ALA A 194 6.62 8.52 8.72
N ARG A 195 7.23 9.16 7.72
CA ARG A 195 8.68 9.08 7.50
C ARG A 195 9.49 9.66 8.65
N ALA A 196 9.07 10.80 9.22
CA ALA A 196 9.71 11.42 10.37
C ALA A 196 9.69 10.52 11.60
N ARG A 197 8.54 9.86 11.87
CA ARG A 197 8.39 8.92 12.99
C ARG A 197 9.28 7.69 12.82
N ILE A 198 9.28 7.07 11.64
CA ILE A 198 10.15 5.91 11.36
C ILE A 198 11.61 6.29 11.55
N ARG A 199 12.06 7.42 10.99
CA ARG A 199 13.43 7.88 11.14
C ARG A 199 13.82 8.08 12.59
N ARG A 200 13.00 8.77 13.37
CA ARG A 200 13.27 9.03 14.80
C ARG A 200 13.56 7.74 15.56
N HIS A 201 12.78 6.68 15.30
CA HIS A 201 13.01 5.39 15.95
C HIS A 201 14.29 4.72 15.48
N LEU A 202 14.59 4.76 14.17
CA LEU A 202 15.84 4.20 13.65
C LEU A 202 17.08 4.94 14.16
N GLU A 203 17.02 6.27 14.29
CA GLU A 203 18.11 7.09 14.86
C GLU A 203 18.32 6.78 16.36
N GLN A 204 17.26 6.58 17.11
CA GLN A 204 17.34 6.20 18.53
C GLN A 204 17.96 4.81 18.74
N GLU A 205 17.77 3.89 17.82
CA GLU A 205 18.32 2.53 17.86
C GLU A 205 19.76 2.46 17.33
N ALA A 206 20.15 3.38 16.45
CA ALA A 206 21.51 3.44 15.89
C ALA A 206 22.57 4.07 16.83
N VAL A 207 22.17 4.52 18.02
CA VAL A 207 23.05 5.17 19.02
C VAL A 207 23.74 4.16 19.95
N TRP A 208 23.85 2.86 19.56
CA TRP A 208 24.59 1.83 20.31
C TRP A 208 25.72 1.22 19.49
#